data_9c831921955e5249ad234043fef04c2e
#
_entry.id   9c831921955e5249ad234043fef04c2e
#
_cell.length_a   1.000
_cell.length_b   1.000
_cell.length_c   1.000
_cell.angle_alpha   90.00
_cell.angle_beta   90.00
_cell.angle_gamma   90.00
#
_symmetry.space_group_name_H-M   'P 1'
#
loop_
_entity.id
_entity.type
_entity.pdbx_description
1 polymer ?
#
loop_
_entity_poly.entity_id
_entity_poly.type
_entity_poly.pdbx_seq_one_letter_code
_entity_poly.pdbx_strand_id
1 'polypeptide(L)'
;LYCGVCHSDIHQARDGWGGSVFPMVPGHEIVGRVARVGSEVTAFKLGEAVGVGCFVDSCRECPSCQAGEQQYCDFGMTGTYNSFERDAGDRRRQDRTRPTYGGYSTQITVDSAYLLRIPESIPLDRAAPLLCAGITTYSPLKHFGVKPGDRVAVVGLGGLGHMGVKLAAAMGAHVTVLSTSESKRADALALGAQDFAATRDGEVFKKLAGTFDYILDTVSAEHDYNLYLNLLKLDGTMVLLGLPEAPESVAAGVLIRKRRRLAGSMIGGIAETQEMLDFCAEHGVASDIELIRMDQINDAYERMLKSDVRYRFVIDLASLK
;
A
#
# COMPACT_ATOMS: atom_id res chain seq x y z
N LEU A 1 -16.61 -4.16 -9.66
CA LEU A 1 -16.41 -5.60 -9.76
C LEU A 1 -15.78 -6.16 -8.48
N TYR A 2 -14.64 -5.60 -8.06
CA TYR A 2 -13.85 -6.11 -6.94
C TYR A 2 -13.40 -4.97 -6.04
N CYS A 3 -13.27 -5.21 -4.74
CA CYS A 3 -12.62 -4.29 -3.81
C CYS A 3 -11.73 -5.08 -2.85
N GLY A 4 -10.47 -4.69 -2.75
CA GLY A 4 -9.55 -5.25 -1.77
C GLY A 4 -9.91 -4.83 -0.35
N VAL A 5 -9.46 -5.62 0.62
CA VAL A 5 -9.64 -5.37 2.06
C VAL A 5 -8.30 -5.06 2.69
N CYS A 6 -8.19 -3.90 3.32
CA CYS A 6 -6.99 -3.39 3.97
C CYS A 6 -7.16 -3.28 5.48
N HIS A 7 -6.05 -3.33 6.24
CA HIS A 7 -6.08 -3.01 7.66
C HIS A 7 -6.61 -1.59 7.94
N SER A 8 -6.37 -0.64 7.03
CA SER A 8 -6.95 0.70 7.12
C SER A 8 -8.47 0.69 7.18
N ASP A 9 -9.13 -0.24 6.46
CA ASP A 9 -10.59 -0.37 6.51
C ASP A 9 -11.07 -0.79 7.90
N ILE A 10 -10.32 -1.67 8.58
CA ILE A 10 -10.62 -2.10 9.95
C ILE A 10 -10.45 -0.92 10.93
N HIS A 11 -9.31 -0.22 10.85
CA HIS A 11 -9.04 0.92 11.73
C HIS A 11 -10.08 2.02 11.55
N GLN A 12 -10.44 2.37 10.33
CA GLN A 12 -11.45 3.39 10.05
C GLN A 12 -12.85 2.95 10.48
N ALA A 13 -13.28 1.73 10.16
CA ALA A 13 -14.60 1.23 10.52
C ALA A 13 -14.79 1.10 12.03
N ARG A 14 -13.71 0.91 12.80
CA ARG A 14 -13.72 0.79 14.27
C ARG A 14 -13.26 2.08 14.99
N ASP A 15 -13.05 3.16 14.25
CA ASP A 15 -12.48 4.43 14.76
C ASP A 15 -11.14 4.26 15.51
N GLY A 16 -10.34 3.26 15.11
CA GLY A 16 -9.09 2.91 15.78
C GLY A 16 -8.01 4.01 15.70
N TRP A 17 -8.05 4.86 14.68
CA TRP A 17 -7.18 6.04 14.56
C TRP A 17 -7.84 7.33 15.03
N GLY A 18 -9.13 7.29 15.40
CA GLY A 18 -9.94 8.45 15.74
C GLY A 18 -10.36 9.27 14.52
N GLY A 19 -11.43 10.04 14.69
CA GLY A 19 -11.92 10.96 13.66
C GLY A 19 -12.68 10.33 12.49
N SER A 20 -13.16 9.09 12.66
CA SER A 20 -13.97 8.43 11.64
C SER A 20 -15.32 9.14 11.43
N VAL A 21 -15.69 9.28 10.16
CA VAL A 21 -16.94 9.95 9.72
C VAL A 21 -18.00 8.90 9.42
N PHE A 22 -19.09 8.92 10.16
CA PHE A 22 -20.22 8.01 9.99
C PHE A 22 -21.48 8.74 9.48
N PRO A 23 -22.34 8.09 8.63
CA PRO A 23 -22.21 6.73 8.10
C PRO A 23 -21.03 6.59 7.14
N MET A 24 -20.38 5.43 7.13
CA MET A 24 -19.20 5.15 6.33
C MET A 24 -19.43 3.96 5.39
N VAL A 25 -18.87 4.03 4.18
CA VAL A 25 -18.68 2.90 3.29
C VAL A 25 -17.17 2.77 3.05
N PRO A 26 -16.49 1.74 3.61
CA PRO A 26 -15.06 1.51 3.41
C PRO A 26 -14.69 1.07 1.98
N GLY A 27 -13.39 0.83 1.78
CA GLY A 27 -12.82 0.29 0.54
C GLY A 27 -12.14 1.35 -0.34
N HIS A 28 -10.84 1.17 -0.53
CA HIS A 28 -9.98 2.07 -1.32
C HIS A 28 -9.07 1.31 -2.30
N GLU A 29 -9.44 0.09 -2.62
CA GLU A 29 -8.75 -0.79 -3.57
C GLU A 29 -9.77 -1.28 -4.60
N ILE A 30 -10.31 -0.37 -5.40
CA ILE A 30 -11.49 -0.60 -6.22
C ILE A 30 -11.09 -0.94 -7.65
N VAL A 31 -11.61 -2.05 -8.17
CA VAL A 31 -11.49 -2.39 -9.59
C VAL A 31 -12.89 -2.58 -10.18
N GLY A 32 -13.12 -1.93 -11.30
CA GLY A 32 -14.43 -1.94 -11.94
C GLY A 32 -14.35 -1.69 -13.43
N ARG A 33 -15.52 -1.41 -14.00
CA ARG A 33 -15.65 -0.97 -15.40
C ARG A 33 -16.36 0.36 -15.47
N VAL A 34 -15.92 1.18 -16.39
CA VAL A 34 -16.57 2.46 -16.68
C VAL A 34 -18.00 2.21 -17.15
N ALA A 35 -18.99 2.59 -16.34
CA ALA A 35 -20.41 2.44 -16.63
C ALA A 35 -21.02 3.70 -17.29
N ARG A 36 -20.50 4.88 -16.91
CA ARG A 36 -20.88 6.18 -17.49
C ARG A 36 -19.70 7.12 -17.47
N VAL A 37 -19.67 8.08 -18.41
CA VAL A 37 -18.68 9.17 -18.46
C VAL A 37 -19.40 10.51 -18.52
N GLY A 38 -18.81 11.54 -17.94
CA GLY A 38 -19.25 12.92 -18.11
C GLY A 38 -19.02 13.40 -19.55
N SER A 39 -19.77 14.41 -19.98
CA SER A 39 -19.74 14.93 -21.37
C SER A 39 -18.35 15.41 -21.82
N GLU A 40 -17.50 15.84 -20.88
CA GLU A 40 -16.17 16.37 -21.18
C GLU A 40 -15.06 15.32 -21.02
N VAL A 41 -15.38 14.09 -20.57
CA VAL A 41 -14.40 13.03 -20.37
C VAL A 41 -14.11 12.32 -21.69
N THR A 42 -12.89 12.49 -22.19
CA THR A 42 -12.41 11.86 -23.42
C THR A 42 -11.38 10.77 -23.18
N ALA A 43 -10.80 10.71 -21.96
CA ALA A 43 -9.70 9.82 -21.63
C ALA A 43 -10.13 8.35 -21.41
N PHE A 44 -11.40 8.10 -21.07
CA PHE A 44 -11.93 6.78 -20.76
C PHE A 44 -13.16 6.44 -21.56
N LYS A 45 -13.37 5.14 -21.85
CA LYS A 45 -14.49 4.62 -22.63
C LYS A 45 -15.36 3.70 -21.78
N LEU A 46 -16.63 3.56 -22.15
CA LEU A 46 -17.55 2.61 -21.53
C LEU A 46 -17.00 1.19 -21.63
N GLY A 47 -17.09 0.45 -20.53
CA GLY A 47 -16.62 -0.93 -20.44
C GLY A 47 -15.12 -1.08 -20.14
N GLU A 48 -14.33 0.00 -20.21
CA GLU A 48 -12.90 -0.04 -19.90
C GLU A 48 -12.65 -0.47 -18.45
N ALA A 49 -11.66 -1.35 -18.22
CA ALA A 49 -11.27 -1.80 -16.90
C ALA A 49 -10.45 -0.71 -16.20
N VAL A 50 -10.89 -0.31 -15.02
CA VAL A 50 -10.31 0.83 -14.30
C VAL A 50 -10.18 0.52 -12.81
N GLY A 51 -9.29 1.27 -12.15
CA GLY A 51 -9.07 1.21 -10.72
C GLY A 51 -9.20 2.57 -10.04
N VAL A 52 -9.62 2.55 -8.77
CA VAL A 52 -9.59 3.71 -7.87
C VAL A 52 -8.82 3.31 -6.63
N GLY A 53 -7.73 4.03 -6.34
CA GLY A 53 -6.85 3.77 -5.19
C GLY A 53 -7.29 4.48 -3.92
N CYS A 54 -6.31 4.85 -3.10
CA CYS A 54 -6.53 5.35 -1.74
C CYS A 54 -7.13 6.76 -1.68
N PHE A 55 -7.08 7.54 -2.75
CA PHE A 55 -7.60 8.90 -2.79
C PHE A 55 -8.21 9.24 -4.15
N VAL A 56 -9.16 10.18 -4.15
CA VAL A 56 -9.98 10.54 -5.31
C VAL A 56 -9.89 12.00 -5.68
N ASP A 57 -9.17 12.83 -4.90
CA ASP A 57 -8.94 14.23 -5.21
C ASP A 57 -7.80 14.85 -4.38
N SER A 58 -7.32 16.03 -4.83
CA SER A 58 -6.37 16.90 -4.14
C SER A 58 -6.61 18.36 -4.55
N CYS A 59 -5.85 19.33 -4.04
CA CYS A 59 -5.99 20.71 -4.49
C CYS A 59 -5.55 20.94 -5.95
N ARG A 60 -4.65 20.08 -6.47
CA ARG A 60 -4.09 20.09 -7.84
C ARG A 60 -3.16 21.24 -8.19
N GLU A 61 -2.94 22.19 -7.28
CA GLU A 61 -2.18 23.43 -7.53
C GLU A 61 -0.97 23.66 -6.61
N CYS A 62 -0.91 23.00 -5.45
CA CYS A 62 0.25 23.11 -4.57
C CYS A 62 1.50 22.43 -5.18
N PRO A 63 2.71 22.75 -4.70
CA PRO A 63 3.94 22.17 -5.22
C PRO A 63 3.94 20.63 -5.25
N SER A 64 3.46 19.98 -4.18
CA SER A 64 3.34 18.52 -4.11
C SER A 64 2.44 17.98 -5.21
N CYS A 65 1.25 18.58 -5.43
CA CYS A 65 0.34 18.16 -6.49
C CYS A 65 0.92 18.35 -7.89
N GLN A 66 1.61 19.46 -8.13
CA GLN A 66 2.26 19.76 -9.41
C GLN A 66 3.44 18.83 -9.70
N ALA A 67 4.11 18.35 -8.65
CA ALA A 67 5.18 17.35 -8.75
C ALA A 67 4.65 15.90 -8.99
N GLY A 68 3.32 15.69 -9.01
CA GLY A 68 2.74 14.36 -9.13
C GLY A 68 2.60 13.61 -7.80
N GLU A 69 2.89 14.28 -6.69
CA GLU A 69 2.86 13.74 -5.33
C GLU A 69 1.57 14.13 -4.60
N GLN A 70 0.41 13.86 -5.22
CA GLN A 70 -0.90 14.30 -4.74
C GLN A 70 -1.25 13.74 -3.35
N GLN A 71 -0.69 12.59 -2.96
CA GLN A 71 -0.84 12.02 -1.62
C GLN A 71 -0.25 12.92 -0.52
N TYR A 72 0.71 13.78 -0.88
CA TYR A 72 1.32 14.78 0.00
C TYR A 72 0.78 16.18 -0.23
N CYS A 73 -0.44 16.32 -0.76
CA CYS A 73 -1.07 17.63 -0.98
C CYS A 73 -1.00 18.49 0.28
N ASP A 74 -0.50 19.75 0.17
CA ASP A 74 -0.32 20.67 1.29
C ASP A 74 -1.63 20.99 2.03
N PHE A 75 -2.77 20.82 1.35
CA PHE A 75 -4.12 20.98 1.90
C PHE A 75 -4.80 19.62 2.22
N GLY A 76 -4.02 18.55 2.33
CA GLY A 76 -4.47 17.17 2.49
C GLY A 76 -5.05 16.59 1.21
N MET A 77 -4.90 15.31 0.97
CA MET A 77 -5.61 14.58 -0.10
C MET A 77 -7.08 14.36 0.28
N THR A 78 -7.94 14.11 -0.69
CA THR A 78 -9.31 13.61 -0.45
C THR A 78 -9.29 12.09 -0.54
N GLY A 79 -9.40 11.42 0.58
CA GLY A 79 -9.47 9.95 0.64
C GLY A 79 -10.68 9.40 -0.11
N THR A 80 -10.55 8.19 -0.62
CA THR A 80 -11.62 7.50 -1.34
C THR A 80 -12.84 7.27 -0.46
N TYR A 81 -12.64 7.14 0.84
CA TYR A 81 -13.68 7.15 1.87
C TYR A 81 -13.16 7.82 3.15
N ASN A 82 -14.01 8.01 4.14
CA ASN A 82 -13.70 8.69 5.39
C ASN A 82 -13.03 10.05 5.20
N SER A 83 -13.46 10.79 4.22
CA SER A 83 -12.98 12.12 3.85
C SER A 83 -14.13 12.96 3.35
N PHE A 84 -13.83 14.14 2.80
CA PHE A 84 -14.83 15.04 2.24
C PHE A 84 -14.43 15.49 0.85
N GLU A 85 -15.42 15.69 -0.02
CA GLU A 85 -15.19 16.24 -1.36
C GLU A 85 -14.58 17.64 -1.30
N ARG A 86 -13.92 18.06 -2.37
CA ARG A 86 -13.39 19.42 -2.47
C ARG A 86 -14.50 20.42 -2.70
N ASP A 87 -14.36 21.60 -2.08
CA ASP A 87 -15.20 22.75 -2.37
C ASP A 87 -15.03 23.17 -3.85
N ALA A 88 -16.13 23.35 -4.55
CA ALA A 88 -16.12 23.69 -5.97
C ALA A 88 -15.54 25.09 -6.26
N GLY A 89 -15.63 26.01 -5.30
CA GLY A 89 -15.12 27.38 -5.41
C GLY A 89 -13.69 27.56 -4.96
N ASP A 90 -13.20 26.66 -4.07
CA ASP A 90 -11.83 26.69 -3.57
C ASP A 90 -11.32 25.26 -3.26
N ARG A 91 -10.62 24.65 -4.18
CA ARG A 91 -10.10 23.28 -4.06
C ARG A 91 -9.08 23.08 -2.92
N ARG A 92 -8.60 24.11 -2.25
CA ARG A 92 -7.78 24.01 -1.02
C ARG A 92 -8.62 23.60 0.18
N ARG A 93 -9.94 23.73 0.09
CA ARG A 93 -10.88 23.42 1.16
C ARG A 93 -11.66 22.15 0.85
N GLN A 94 -12.11 21.49 1.89
CA GLN A 94 -13.05 20.38 1.82
C GLN A 94 -14.45 20.85 2.22
N ASP A 95 -15.46 20.40 1.49
CA ASP A 95 -16.87 20.59 1.83
C ASP A 95 -17.29 19.52 2.83
N ARG A 96 -17.28 19.84 4.11
CA ARG A 96 -17.62 18.92 5.20
C ARG A 96 -19.07 18.44 5.20
N THR A 97 -19.91 18.92 4.30
CA THR A 97 -21.27 18.42 4.10
C THR A 97 -21.34 17.28 3.09
N ARG A 98 -20.25 16.97 2.39
CA ARG A 98 -20.18 15.98 1.32
C ARG A 98 -19.12 14.93 1.61
N PRO A 99 -19.42 13.93 2.47
CA PRO A 99 -18.47 12.84 2.77
C PRO A 99 -18.22 11.96 1.55
N THR A 100 -17.01 11.39 1.47
CA THR A 100 -16.66 10.39 0.45
C THR A 100 -16.97 8.99 0.93
N TYR A 101 -17.37 8.11 0.00
CA TYR A 101 -17.73 6.72 0.24
C TYR A 101 -16.94 5.80 -0.66
N GLY A 102 -16.46 4.68 -0.10
CA GLY A 102 -15.55 3.75 -0.74
C GLY A 102 -16.19 2.63 -1.55
N GLY A 103 -15.38 1.65 -1.86
CA GLY A 103 -15.65 0.59 -2.83
C GLY A 103 -16.44 -0.60 -2.33
N TYR A 104 -16.86 -0.65 -1.05
CA TYR A 104 -17.82 -1.68 -0.61
C TYR A 104 -19.24 -1.34 -1.10
N SER A 105 -19.32 -1.09 -2.39
CA SER A 105 -20.50 -0.59 -3.09
C SER A 105 -20.56 -1.11 -4.52
N THR A 106 -21.73 -1.01 -5.15
CA THR A 106 -21.93 -1.46 -6.54
C THR A 106 -21.40 -0.47 -7.57
N GLN A 107 -21.23 0.80 -7.21
CA GLN A 107 -20.74 1.87 -8.09
C GLN A 107 -20.13 3.02 -7.28
N ILE A 108 -19.21 3.74 -7.92
CA ILE A 108 -18.61 4.97 -7.39
C ILE A 108 -18.49 5.99 -8.53
N THR A 109 -18.62 7.26 -8.20
CA THR A 109 -18.35 8.36 -9.15
C THR A 109 -17.07 9.07 -8.70
N VAL A 110 -16.11 9.18 -9.59
CA VAL A 110 -14.81 9.81 -9.32
C VAL A 110 -14.41 10.72 -10.48
N ASP A 111 -13.57 11.69 -10.20
CA ASP A 111 -12.96 12.52 -11.23
C ASP A 111 -11.99 11.66 -12.08
N SER A 112 -12.07 11.79 -13.39
CA SER A 112 -11.25 11.01 -14.33
C SER A 112 -9.74 11.20 -14.14
N ALA A 113 -9.29 12.31 -13.53
CA ALA A 113 -7.89 12.55 -13.20
C ALA A 113 -7.35 11.63 -12.08
N TYR A 114 -8.22 10.94 -11.35
CA TYR A 114 -7.87 10.02 -10.27
C TYR A 114 -8.23 8.57 -10.60
N LEU A 115 -8.56 8.31 -11.86
CA LEU A 115 -8.90 6.98 -12.36
C LEU A 115 -7.66 6.35 -13.01
N LEU A 116 -7.41 5.08 -12.71
CA LEU A 116 -6.27 4.30 -13.19
C LEU A 116 -6.74 3.27 -14.22
N ARG A 117 -5.94 3.01 -15.26
CA ARG A 117 -6.19 1.89 -16.18
C ARG A 117 -5.61 0.61 -15.60
N ILE A 118 -6.40 -0.44 -15.62
CA ILE A 118 -5.89 -1.76 -15.27
C ILE A 118 -5.40 -2.46 -16.54
N PRO A 119 -4.10 -2.79 -16.65
CA PRO A 119 -3.57 -3.53 -17.79
C PRO A 119 -4.27 -4.87 -17.97
N GLU A 120 -4.53 -5.26 -19.22
CA GLU A 120 -5.29 -6.49 -19.54
C GLU A 120 -4.62 -7.78 -19.05
N SER A 121 -3.30 -7.77 -18.90
CA SER A 121 -2.54 -8.93 -18.40
C SER A 121 -2.69 -9.18 -16.91
N ILE A 122 -3.23 -8.22 -16.13
CA ILE A 122 -3.44 -8.37 -14.70
C ILE A 122 -4.89 -8.83 -14.44
N PRO A 123 -5.10 -9.99 -13.78
CA PRO A 123 -6.44 -10.40 -13.36
C PRO A 123 -7.09 -9.34 -12.47
N LEU A 124 -8.34 -8.96 -12.76
CA LEU A 124 -9.01 -7.81 -12.13
C LEU A 124 -9.15 -7.95 -10.61
N ASP A 125 -9.41 -9.14 -10.13
CA ASP A 125 -9.47 -9.45 -8.69
C ASP A 125 -8.10 -9.27 -8.01
N ARG A 126 -7.01 -9.65 -8.70
CA ARG A 126 -5.64 -9.51 -8.19
C ARG A 126 -5.06 -8.11 -8.36
N ALA A 127 -5.68 -7.28 -9.20
CA ALA A 127 -5.30 -5.89 -9.38
C ALA A 127 -5.74 -5.00 -8.20
N ALA A 128 -6.83 -5.34 -7.52
CA ALA A 128 -7.39 -4.52 -6.46
C ALA A 128 -6.37 -4.18 -5.35
N PRO A 129 -5.64 -5.13 -4.73
CA PRO A 129 -4.67 -4.79 -3.70
C PRO A 129 -3.43 -4.04 -4.22
N LEU A 130 -3.15 -4.03 -5.53
CA LEU A 130 -2.06 -3.23 -6.09
C LEU A 130 -2.29 -1.75 -5.87
N LEU A 131 -3.54 -1.31 -5.84
CA LEU A 131 -3.95 0.09 -5.69
C LEU A 131 -3.69 0.67 -4.29
N CYS A 132 -3.31 -0.16 -3.32
CA CYS A 132 -2.85 0.25 -2.00
C CYS A 132 -1.52 -0.44 -1.65
N ALA A 133 -1.51 -1.76 -1.42
CA ALA A 133 -0.31 -2.49 -1.01
C ALA A 133 0.78 -2.46 -2.08
N GLY A 134 0.41 -2.53 -3.36
CA GLY A 134 1.34 -2.43 -4.49
C GLY A 134 2.05 -1.09 -4.50
N ILE A 135 1.30 0.01 -4.62
CA ILE A 135 1.89 1.35 -4.70
C ILE A 135 2.64 1.73 -3.42
N THR A 136 2.13 1.35 -2.24
CA THR A 136 2.81 1.63 -0.96
C THR A 136 4.21 1.02 -0.88
N THR A 137 4.41 -0.14 -1.51
CA THR A 137 5.72 -0.82 -1.52
C THR A 137 6.56 -0.47 -2.75
N TYR A 138 5.95 -0.14 -3.88
CA TYR A 138 6.63 0.28 -5.11
C TYR A 138 7.27 1.66 -4.98
N SER A 139 6.49 2.64 -4.49
CA SER A 139 6.92 4.03 -4.40
C SER A 139 8.26 4.21 -3.66
N PRO A 140 8.46 3.68 -2.44
CA PRO A 140 9.76 3.82 -1.78
C PRO A 140 10.90 3.07 -2.47
N LEU A 141 10.65 1.89 -3.06
CA LEU A 141 11.68 1.17 -3.83
C LEU A 141 12.20 2.03 -4.98
N LYS A 142 11.30 2.67 -5.72
CA LYS A 142 11.62 3.58 -6.81
C LYS A 142 12.26 4.87 -6.30
N HIS A 143 11.62 5.55 -5.33
CA HIS A 143 12.06 6.85 -4.81
C HIS A 143 13.49 6.79 -4.25
N PHE A 144 13.82 5.76 -3.49
CA PHE A 144 15.16 5.58 -2.93
C PHE A 144 16.15 4.94 -3.90
N GLY A 145 15.71 4.58 -5.11
CA GLY A 145 16.56 4.13 -6.19
C GLY A 145 17.09 2.72 -6.04
N VAL A 146 16.23 1.79 -5.58
CA VAL A 146 16.56 0.36 -5.56
C VAL A 146 16.82 -0.12 -6.98
N LYS A 147 17.91 -0.85 -7.17
CA LYS A 147 18.40 -1.33 -8.47
C LYS A 147 18.85 -2.78 -8.40
N PRO A 148 19.04 -3.43 -9.54
CA PRO A 148 19.53 -4.81 -9.61
C PRO A 148 20.81 -5.01 -8.79
N GLY A 149 20.80 -6.05 -7.94
CA GLY A 149 21.91 -6.41 -7.07
C GLY A 149 21.92 -5.74 -5.69
N ASP A 150 21.09 -4.73 -5.44
CA ASP A 150 20.94 -4.17 -4.10
C ASP A 150 20.36 -5.21 -3.14
N ARG A 151 20.79 -5.19 -1.88
CA ARG A 151 20.27 -6.07 -0.83
C ARG A 151 19.12 -5.38 -0.10
N VAL A 152 17.92 -5.89 -0.29
CA VAL A 152 16.69 -5.36 0.31
C VAL A 152 16.17 -6.32 1.36
N ALA A 153 15.95 -5.83 2.59
CA ALA A 153 15.19 -6.56 3.59
C ALA A 153 13.72 -6.11 3.57
N VAL A 154 12.80 -7.06 3.63
CA VAL A 154 11.37 -6.80 3.88
C VAL A 154 11.03 -7.32 5.26
N VAL A 155 10.68 -6.41 6.18
CA VAL A 155 10.28 -6.74 7.55
C VAL A 155 8.78 -6.98 7.59
N GLY A 156 8.41 -8.19 8.00
CA GLY A 156 7.05 -8.68 7.98
C GLY A 156 6.64 -9.32 6.64
N LEU A 157 5.84 -10.37 6.71
CA LEU A 157 5.26 -11.03 5.55
C LEU A 157 3.74 -11.13 5.74
N GLY A 158 3.09 -10.03 5.47
CA GLY A 158 1.65 -9.83 5.47
C GLY A 158 1.19 -9.17 4.17
N GLY A 159 0.07 -8.47 4.22
CA GLY A 159 -0.55 -7.83 3.05
C GLY A 159 0.33 -6.82 2.31
N LEU A 160 1.17 -6.04 3.02
CA LEU A 160 2.18 -5.16 2.40
C LEU A 160 3.45 -5.95 2.04
N GLY A 161 3.97 -6.74 2.99
CA GLY A 161 5.25 -7.41 2.84
C GLY A 161 5.31 -8.34 1.63
N HIS A 162 4.21 -9.07 1.30
CA HIS A 162 4.21 -9.94 0.13
C HIS A 162 4.39 -9.15 -1.18
N MET A 163 3.77 -7.95 -1.29
CA MET A 163 3.99 -7.08 -2.44
C MET A 163 5.39 -6.49 -2.46
N GLY A 164 5.92 -6.08 -1.29
CA GLY A 164 7.30 -5.60 -1.17
C GLY A 164 8.32 -6.64 -1.64
N VAL A 165 8.13 -7.92 -1.32
CA VAL A 165 8.99 -9.01 -1.80
C VAL A 165 8.90 -9.14 -3.32
N LYS A 166 7.68 -9.25 -3.87
CA LYS A 166 7.47 -9.43 -5.32
C LYS A 166 8.05 -8.26 -6.14
N LEU A 167 7.78 -7.03 -5.71
CA LEU A 167 8.22 -5.84 -6.43
C LEU A 167 9.74 -5.65 -6.34
N ALA A 168 10.35 -5.80 -5.16
CA ALA A 168 11.80 -5.70 -5.01
C ALA A 168 12.52 -6.80 -5.82
N ALA A 169 12.00 -8.04 -5.83
CA ALA A 169 12.54 -9.12 -6.63
C ALA A 169 12.42 -8.83 -8.15
N ALA A 170 11.27 -8.30 -8.59
CA ALA A 170 11.05 -7.90 -9.98
C ALA A 170 11.97 -6.76 -10.42
N MET A 171 12.36 -5.86 -9.50
CA MET A 171 13.39 -4.83 -9.75
C MET A 171 14.82 -5.38 -9.76
N GLY A 172 15.01 -6.70 -9.55
CA GLY A 172 16.32 -7.36 -9.57
C GLY A 172 17.12 -7.26 -8.28
N ALA A 173 16.49 -6.82 -7.17
CA ALA A 173 17.14 -6.80 -5.88
C ALA A 173 17.32 -8.20 -5.28
N HIS A 174 18.31 -8.38 -4.43
CA HIS A 174 18.46 -9.56 -3.59
C HIS A 174 17.62 -9.39 -2.32
N VAL A 175 16.49 -10.07 -2.27
CA VAL A 175 15.48 -9.87 -1.22
C VAL A 175 15.66 -10.87 -0.09
N THR A 176 15.70 -10.35 1.14
CA THR A 176 15.66 -11.15 2.38
C THR A 176 14.39 -10.80 3.15
N VAL A 177 13.56 -11.78 3.49
CA VAL A 177 12.41 -11.56 4.38
C VAL A 177 12.84 -11.73 5.82
N LEU A 178 12.51 -10.76 6.65
CA LEU A 178 12.67 -10.80 8.12
C LEU A 178 11.30 -10.99 8.77
N SER A 179 11.09 -12.10 9.46
CA SER A 179 9.80 -12.42 10.09
C SER A 179 10.00 -13.10 11.43
N THR A 180 9.07 -12.91 12.37
CA THR A 180 9.10 -13.59 13.66
C THR A 180 8.77 -15.08 13.58
N SER A 181 8.13 -15.55 12.50
CA SER A 181 7.66 -16.92 12.35
C SER A 181 8.42 -17.66 11.24
N GLU A 182 9.13 -18.72 11.62
CA GLU A 182 9.85 -19.62 10.69
C GLU A 182 8.90 -20.28 9.68
N SER A 183 7.63 -20.48 10.03
CA SER A 183 6.63 -21.09 9.14
C SER A 183 6.38 -20.31 7.84
N LYS A 184 6.77 -19.02 7.79
CA LYS A 184 6.64 -18.16 6.62
C LYS A 184 7.80 -18.29 5.61
N ARG A 185 8.82 -19.09 5.89
CA ARG A 185 10.01 -19.25 5.01
C ARG A 185 9.64 -19.75 3.61
N ALA A 186 8.86 -20.82 3.54
CA ALA A 186 8.48 -21.40 2.25
C ALA A 186 7.70 -20.40 1.39
N ASP A 187 6.78 -19.69 2.03
CA ASP A 187 5.99 -18.65 1.36
C ASP A 187 6.87 -17.49 0.87
N ALA A 188 7.82 -17.02 1.70
CA ALA A 188 8.75 -15.95 1.33
C ALA A 188 9.56 -16.31 0.08
N LEU A 189 10.12 -17.52 0.02
CA LEU A 189 10.88 -18.01 -1.13
C LEU A 189 9.99 -18.15 -2.37
N ALA A 190 8.75 -18.64 -2.21
CA ALA A 190 7.80 -18.75 -3.31
C ALA A 190 7.38 -17.39 -3.90
N LEU A 191 7.40 -16.33 -3.08
CA LEU A 191 7.12 -14.95 -3.51
C LEU A 191 8.30 -14.28 -4.23
N GLY A 192 9.48 -14.92 -4.25
CA GLY A 192 10.66 -14.42 -4.94
C GLY A 192 11.79 -13.93 -4.03
N ALA A 193 11.69 -14.08 -2.71
CA ALA A 193 12.82 -13.82 -1.82
C ALA A 193 13.94 -14.86 -2.05
N GLN A 194 15.19 -14.43 -1.99
CA GLN A 194 16.34 -15.31 -2.05
C GLN A 194 16.73 -15.83 -0.66
N ASP A 195 16.47 -15.03 0.37
CA ASP A 195 16.78 -15.38 1.74
C ASP A 195 15.61 -15.13 2.71
N PHE A 196 15.62 -15.82 3.81
CA PHE A 196 14.70 -15.65 4.92
C PHE A 196 15.43 -15.76 6.26
N ALA A 197 15.09 -14.89 7.21
CA ALA A 197 15.62 -14.96 8.56
C ALA A 197 14.52 -14.78 9.61
N ALA A 198 14.45 -15.72 10.57
CA ALA A 198 13.54 -15.65 11.71
C ALA A 198 14.10 -14.71 12.78
N THR A 199 13.38 -13.62 13.08
CA THR A 199 13.86 -12.58 14.00
C THR A 199 13.58 -12.86 15.48
N ARG A 200 12.84 -13.94 15.79
CA ARG A 200 12.59 -14.35 17.17
C ARG A 200 13.89 -14.74 17.90
N ASP A 201 14.84 -15.30 17.18
CA ASP A 201 16.20 -15.52 17.66
C ASP A 201 17.03 -14.25 17.43
N GLY A 202 17.37 -13.55 18.51
CA GLY A 202 18.14 -12.30 18.48
C GLY A 202 19.53 -12.42 17.82
N GLU A 203 20.09 -13.61 17.67
CA GLU A 203 21.39 -13.83 17.00
C GLU A 203 21.34 -13.45 15.51
N VAL A 204 20.17 -13.47 14.88
CA VAL A 204 20.00 -13.05 13.48
C VAL A 204 20.43 -11.59 13.28
N PHE A 205 20.15 -10.70 14.22
CA PHE A 205 20.54 -9.29 14.14
C PHE A 205 22.05 -9.10 14.17
N LYS A 206 22.79 -9.95 14.89
CA LYS A 206 24.26 -9.95 14.89
C LYS A 206 24.80 -10.45 13.55
N LYS A 207 24.24 -11.54 13.03
CA LYS A 207 24.68 -12.17 11.76
C LYS A 207 24.45 -11.27 10.55
N LEU A 208 23.35 -10.51 10.54
CA LEU A 208 22.96 -9.67 9.43
C LEU A 208 23.36 -8.20 9.63
N ALA A 209 24.13 -7.85 10.66
CA ALA A 209 24.58 -6.48 10.92
C ALA A 209 25.33 -5.88 9.71
N GLY A 210 24.88 -4.72 9.21
CA GLY A 210 25.51 -4.04 8.10
C GLY A 210 25.38 -4.75 6.76
N THR A 211 24.29 -5.49 6.52
CA THR A 211 24.07 -6.32 5.33
C THR A 211 23.26 -5.61 4.24
N PHE A 212 22.26 -4.80 4.61
CA PHE A 212 21.26 -4.31 3.68
C PHE A 212 21.52 -2.88 3.21
N ASP A 213 21.21 -2.64 1.95
CA ASP A 213 21.18 -1.30 1.36
C ASP A 213 19.87 -0.61 1.73
N TYR A 214 18.76 -1.37 1.69
CA TYR A 214 17.42 -0.89 2.01
C TYR A 214 16.68 -1.87 2.92
N ILE A 215 15.82 -1.32 3.76
CA ILE A 215 14.87 -2.08 4.58
C ILE A 215 13.48 -1.46 4.37
N LEU A 216 12.52 -2.26 3.91
CA LEU A 216 11.10 -1.91 3.91
C LEU A 216 10.48 -2.48 5.17
N ASP A 217 10.04 -1.61 6.06
CA ASP A 217 9.34 -2.00 7.28
C ASP A 217 7.83 -1.93 7.08
N THR A 218 7.20 -3.10 6.99
CA THR A 218 5.77 -3.24 6.72
C THR A 218 4.97 -3.62 7.97
N VAL A 219 5.61 -3.57 9.15
CA VAL A 219 5.03 -4.02 10.42
C VAL A 219 4.41 -2.85 11.16
N SER A 220 3.13 -2.98 11.56
CA SER A 220 2.44 -2.00 12.41
C SER A 220 2.43 -2.37 13.89
N ALA A 221 2.91 -3.57 14.27
CA ALA A 221 3.10 -3.93 15.67
C ALA A 221 4.37 -3.29 16.23
N GLU A 222 4.37 -3.01 17.52
CA GLU A 222 5.53 -2.49 18.25
C GLU A 222 6.77 -3.40 18.07
N HIS A 223 7.90 -2.79 17.70
CA HIS A 223 9.19 -3.47 17.56
C HIS A 223 10.35 -2.49 17.58
N ASP A 224 11.53 -2.92 18.04
CA ASP A 224 12.69 -2.04 18.20
C ASP A 224 13.35 -1.70 16.85
N TYR A 225 13.10 -0.50 16.33
CA TYR A 225 13.72 0.02 15.10
C TYR A 225 15.24 0.02 15.13
N ASN A 226 15.86 0.14 16.31
CA ASN A 226 17.33 0.18 16.43
C ASN A 226 17.96 -1.15 16.03
N LEU A 227 17.30 -2.27 16.29
CA LEU A 227 17.76 -3.60 15.86
C LEU A 227 17.81 -3.67 14.33
N TYR A 228 16.76 -3.23 13.65
CA TYR A 228 16.67 -3.25 12.18
C TYR A 228 17.60 -2.21 11.55
N LEU A 229 17.67 -1.00 12.07
CA LEU A 229 18.61 0.03 11.59
C LEU A 229 20.07 -0.45 11.65
N ASN A 230 20.44 -1.28 12.61
CA ASN A 230 21.78 -1.86 12.71
C ASN A 230 22.09 -2.87 11.57
N LEU A 231 21.08 -3.38 10.89
CA LEU A 231 21.24 -4.26 9.74
C LEU A 231 21.65 -3.49 8.46
N LEU A 232 21.48 -2.16 8.44
CA LEU A 232 21.83 -1.32 7.29
C LEU A 232 23.36 -1.14 7.18
N LYS A 233 23.82 -1.13 5.92
CA LYS A 233 25.17 -0.71 5.54
C LYS A 233 25.42 0.77 5.82
N LEU A 234 26.61 1.25 5.41
CA LEU A 234 26.90 2.68 5.26
C LEU A 234 25.93 3.29 4.24
N ASP A 235 25.32 4.43 4.57
CA ASP A 235 24.33 5.15 3.74
C ASP A 235 23.02 4.37 3.46
N GLY A 236 22.80 3.25 4.12
CA GLY A 236 21.57 2.46 3.97
C GLY A 236 20.33 3.19 4.49
N THR A 237 19.17 2.83 3.95
CA THR A 237 17.89 3.47 4.26
C THR A 237 16.86 2.44 4.75
N MET A 238 16.24 2.71 5.90
CA MET A 238 15.03 2.01 6.37
C MET A 238 13.82 2.89 6.11
N VAL A 239 12.82 2.34 5.44
CA VAL A 239 11.58 3.04 5.10
C VAL A 239 10.42 2.43 5.87
N LEU A 240 9.75 3.26 6.66
CA LEU A 240 8.57 2.88 7.44
C LEU A 240 7.32 2.95 6.55
N LEU A 241 6.60 1.84 6.44
CA LEU A 241 5.34 1.69 5.74
C LEU A 241 4.22 1.23 6.68
N GLY A 242 4.58 0.51 7.74
CA GLY A 242 3.68 0.20 8.84
C GLY A 242 3.46 1.42 9.74
N LEU A 243 2.28 1.51 10.34
CA LEU A 243 1.92 2.58 11.26
C LEU A 243 1.63 1.96 12.65
N PRO A 244 2.61 1.94 13.58
CA PRO A 244 2.38 1.48 14.94
C PRO A 244 1.48 2.45 15.72
N GLU A 245 0.74 1.93 16.71
CA GLU A 245 -0.15 2.74 17.53
C GLU A 245 0.62 3.61 18.54
N ALA A 246 1.78 3.15 19.00
CA ALA A 246 2.64 3.87 19.94
C ALA A 246 3.89 4.45 19.26
N PRO A 247 4.41 5.58 19.76
CA PRO A 247 5.68 6.12 19.26
C PRO A 247 6.85 5.19 19.55
N GLU A 248 7.70 4.97 18.53
CA GLU A 248 8.93 4.21 18.63
C GLU A 248 10.15 5.13 18.82
N SER A 249 11.12 4.70 19.63
CA SER A 249 12.31 5.49 19.89
C SER A 249 13.48 5.08 18.99
N VAL A 250 14.26 6.06 18.53
CA VAL A 250 15.46 5.85 17.73
C VAL A 250 16.67 6.48 18.41
N ALA A 251 17.68 5.67 18.70
CA ALA A 251 18.95 6.15 19.25
C ALA A 251 19.76 6.84 18.16
N ALA A 252 20.07 8.12 18.31
CA ALA A 252 20.83 8.91 17.33
C ALA A 252 22.14 8.24 16.88
N GLY A 253 22.84 7.57 17.81
CA GLY A 253 24.10 6.87 17.53
C GLY A 253 23.99 5.77 16.48
N VAL A 254 22.81 5.13 16.33
CA VAL A 254 22.58 4.10 15.32
C VAL A 254 22.61 4.70 13.91
N LEU A 255 22.09 5.92 13.75
CA LEU A 255 22.09 6.65 12.48
C LEU A 255 23.48 7.23 12.19
N ILE A 256 24.08 7.95 13.15
CA ILE A 256 25.33 8.69 12.99
C ILE A 256 26.48 7.79 12.56
N ARG A 257 26.66 6.63 13.21
CA ARG A 257 27.83 5.76 13.00
C ARG A 257 28.05 5.28 11.57
N LYS A 258 26.98 5.21 10.76
CA LYS A 258 27.04 4.77 9.34
C LYS A 258 26.21 5.65 8.39
N ARG A 259 25.93 6.89 8.77
CA ARG A 259 25.06 7.81 7.99
C ARG A 259 23.77 7.15 7.50
N ARG A 260 23.19 6.29 8.34
CA ARG A 260 21.95 5.61 8.03
C ARG A 260 20.79 6.57 8.00
N ARG A 261 19.81 6.25 7.22
CA ARG A 261 18.57 7.02 7.08
C ARG A 261 17.39 6.24 7.59
N LEU A 262 16.51 6.91 8.33
CA LEU A 262 15.17 6.46 8.64
C LEU A 262 14.22 7.41 7.92
N ALA A 263 13.35 6.87 7.07
CA ALA A 263 12.41 7.62 6.25
C ALA A 263 11.02 6.99 6.34
N GLY A 264 10.00 7.74 5.97
CA GLY A 264 8.64 7.25 5.78
C GLY A 264 8.23 7.37 4.33
N SER A 265 7.25 6.57 3.92
CA SER A 265 6.59 6.69 2.62
C SER A 265 5.11 6.36 2.76
N MET A 266 4.27 7.11 2.09
CA MET A 266 2.83 6.92 2.10
C MET A 266 2.31 6.79 0.67
N ILE A 267 1.80 5.59 0.32
CA ILE A 267 1.25 5.29 -1.00
C ILE A 267 2.10 5.91 -2.14
N GLY A 268 1.48 6.41 -3.21
CA GLY A 268 2.13 7.15 -4.30
C GLY A 268 1.11 8.01 -5.05
N GLY A 269 1.58 8.93 -5.88
CA GLY A 269 0.73 9.77 -6.73
C GLY A 269 0.04 8.96 -7.84
N ILE A 270 -0.90 9.58 -8.53
CA ILE A 270 -1.71 8.90 -9.58
C ILE A 270 -0.81 8.41 -10.74
N ALA A 271 0.10 9.25 -11.21
CA ALA A 271 1.01 8.86 -12.29
C ALA A 271 1.94 7.72 -11.89
N GLU A 272 2.48 7.77 -10.67
CA GLU A 272 3.33 6.71 -10.14
C GLU A 272 2.55 5.41 -9.90
N THR A 273 1.29 5.50 -9.48
CA THR A 273 0.41 4.32 -9.32
C THR A 273 0.12 3.67 -10.69
N GLN A 274 -0.10 4.47 -11.74
CA GLN A 274 -0.23 3.91 -13.10
C GLN A 274 1.06 3.23 -13.56
N GLU A 275 2.21 3.87 -13.35
CA GLU A 275 3.51 3.28 -13.67
C GLU A 275 3.74 1.96 -12.92
N MET A 276 3.37 1.88 -11.66
CA MET A 276 3.44 0.64 -10.87
C MET A 276 2.56 -0.47 -11.49
N LEU A 277 1.34 -0.14 -11.94
CA LEU A 277 0.46 -1.11 -12.61
C LEU A 277 1.08 -1.60 -13.93
N ASP A 278 1.65 -0.70 -14.71
CA ASP A 278 2.32 -1.02 -15.98
C ASP A 278 3.57 -1.89 -15.72
N PHE A 279 4.37 -1.57 -14.69
CA PHE A 279 5.49 -2.38 -14.23
C PHE A 279 5.04 -3.79 -13.79
N CYS A 280 3.94 -3.88 -13.04
CA CYS A 280 3.37 -5.16 -12.61
C CYS A 280 2.94 -6.02 -13.82
N ALA A 281 2.33 -5.38 -14.84
CA ALA A 281 1.92 -6.05 -16.07
C ALA A 281 3.12 -6.58 -16.87
N GLU A 282 4.19 -5.80 -16.99
CA GLU A 282 5.41 -6.17 -17.70
C GLU A 282 6.15 -7.32 -17.02
N HIS A 283 6.19 -7.34 -15.68
CA HIS A 283 6.96 -8.32 -14.91
C HIS A 283 6.10 -9.48 -14.38
N GLY A 284 4.81 -9.55 -14.73
CA GLY A 284 3.92 -10.62 -14.29
C GLY A 284 3.66 -10.60 -12.77
N VAL A 285 3.73 -9.42 -12.13
CA VAL A 285 3.48 -9.25 -10.70
C VAL A 285 1.99 -9.00 -10.46
N ALA A 286 1.39 -9.79 -9.58
CA ALA A 286 0.02 -9.61 -9.12
C ALA A 286 -0.09 -10.01 -7.65
N SER A 287 -1.13 -9.54 -6.96
CA SER A 287 -1.36 -9.88 -5.56
C SER A 287 -1.81 -11.33 -5.40
N ASP A 288 -1.39 -11.98 -4.30
CA ASP A 288 -1.96 -13.25 -3.89
C ASP A 288 -3.17 -12.98 -2.99
N ILE A 289 -4.32 -13.54 -3.37
CA ILE A 289 -5.61 -13.18 -2.78
C ILE A 289 -6.44 -14.39 -2.34
N GLU A 290 -7.32 -14.15 -1.39
CA GLU A 290 -8.48 -14.97 -1.08
C GLU A 290 -9.73 -14.17 -1.46
N LEU A 291 -10.50 -14.70 -2.41
CA LEU A 291 -11.76 -14.07 -2.83
C LEU A 291 -12.85 -14.36 -1.80
N ILE A 292 -13.58 -13.33 -1.39
CA ILE A 292 -14.67 -13.43 -0.42
C ILE A 292 -15.96 -12.79 -0.96
N ARG A 293 -17.08 -13.16 -0.37
CA ARG A 293 -18.37 -12.48 -0.57
C ARG A 293 -18.49 -11.31 0.39
N MET A 294 -19.35 -10.34 0.07
CA MET A 294 -19.56 -9.16 0.91
C MET A 294 -20.08 -9.52 2.33
N ASP A 295 -20.91 -10.53 2.45
CA ASP A 295 -21.45 -11.00 3.73
C ASP A 295 -20.39 -11.65 4.66
N GLN A 296 -19.19 -11.93 4.14
CA GLN A 296 -18.06 -12.49 4.89
C GLN A 296 -17.06 -11.42 5.41
N ILE A 297 -17.34 -10.12 5.22
CA ILE A 297 -16.38 -9.06 5.54
C ILE A 297 -15.99 -9.03 7.02
N ASN A 298 -16.93 -9.28 7.93
CA ASN A 298 -16.63 -9.29 9.37
C ASN A 298 -15.70 -10.45 9.75
N ASP A 299 -15.93 -11.64 9.18
CA ASP A 299 -15.05 -12.80 9.38
C ASP A 299 -13.65 -12.54 8.79
N ALA A 300 -13.57 -11.90 7.62
CA ALA A 300 -12.32 -11.49 7.00
C ALA A 300 -11.54 -10.52 7.90
N TYR A 301 -12.19 -9.55 8.50
CA TYR A 301 -11.57 -8.63 9.47
C TYR A 301 -10.96 -9.38 10.66
N GLU A 302 -11.72 -10.32 11.26
CA GLU A 302 -11.22 -11.12 12.38
C GLU A 302 -10.05 -12.04 11.99
N ARG A 303 -10.07 -12.59 10.78
CA ARG A 303 -8.96 -13.38 10.24
C ARG A 303 -7.72 -12.53 9.97
N MET A 304 -7.89 -11.31 9.43
CA MET A 304 -6.77 -10.38 9.21
C MET A 304 -6.06 -9.99 10.51
N LEU A 305 -6.81 -9.71 11.58
CA LEU A 305 -6.25 -9.40 12.89
C LEU A 305 -5.44 -10.56 13.49
N LYS A 306 -5.77 -11.80 13.10
CA LYS A 306 -5.03 -13.01 13.49
C LYS A 306 -3.91 -13.39 12.52
N SER A 307 -3.65 -12.57 11.50
CA SER A 307 -2.72 -12.87 10.39
C SER A 307 -3.05 -14.18 9.65
N ASP A 308 -4.32 -14.54 9.61
CA ASP A 308 -4.86 -15.75 8.96
C ASP A 308 -5.41 -15.40 7.57
N VAL A 309 -4.53 -15.01 6.65
CA VAL A 309 -4.83 -14.73 5.24
C VAL A 309 -3.57 -14.86 4.37
N ARG A 310 -3.70 -15.31 3.12
CA ARG A 310 -2.62 -15.48 2.13
C ARG A 310 -2.91 -14.77 0.82
N TYR A 311 -2.66 -13.45 0.67
CA TYR A 311 -2.19 -12.47 1.66
C TYR A 311 -3.18 -11.34 1.82
N ARG A 312 -4.13 -11.23 0.87
CA ARG A 312 -5.14 -10.16 0.81
C ARG A 312 -6.50 -10.76 0.59
N PHE A 313 -7.50 -10.29 1.32
CA PHE A 313 -8.88 -10.53 0.94
C PHE A 313 -9.30 -9.56 -0.16
N VAL A 314 -10.09 -10.07 -1.09
CA VAL A 314 -10.76 -9.28 -2.13
C VAL A 314 -12.23 -9.65 -2.16
N ILE A 315 -13.09 -8.65 -2.09
CA ILE A 315 -14.54 -8.83 -2.15
C ILE A 315 -14.97 -8.93 -3.61
N ASP A 316 -15.68 -10.01 -3.95
CA ASP A 316 -16.48 -10.07 -5.17
C ASP A 316 -17.79 -9.30 -4.96
N LEU A 317 -17.88 -8.11 -5.55
CA LEU A 317 -19.04 -7.23 -5.39
C LEU A 317 -20.28 -7.72 -6.15
N ALA A 318 -20.19 -8.75 -6.99
CA ALA A 318 -21.35 -9.42 -7.52
C ALA A 318 -22.18 -10.13 -6.42
N SER A 319 -21.57 -10.36 -5.26
CA SER A 319 -22.22 -10.89 -4.07
C SER A 319 -23.05 -9.87 -3.27
N LEU A 320 -22.89 -8.57 -3.55
CA LEU A 320 -23.66 -7.49 -2.93
C LEU A 320 -25.03 -7.40 -3.61
N LYS A 321 -26.08 -7.81 -2.90
CA LYS A 321 -27.46 -7.83 -3.37
C LYS A 321 -28.31 -6.78 -2.65
#